data_d080e623d943abbc7a3233a0f4acee8b
#
_entry.id   d080e623d943abbc7a3233a0f4acee8b
#
_cell.length_a   1.000
_cell.length_b   1.000
_cell.length_c   1.000
_cell.angle_alpha   90.00
_cell.angle_beta   90.00
_cell.angle_gamma   90.00
#
_symmetry.space_group_name_H-M   'P 1'
#
loop_
_entity.id
_entity.type
_entity.pdbx_description
1 polymer ?
#
loop_
_entity_poly.entity_id
_entity_poly.type
_entity_poly.pdbx_seq_one_letter_code
_entity_poly.pdbx_strand_id
1 'polypeptide(L)'
;MKHNKKKDNITKKDKALKPRKERDDRSYFAVTRKRRNRNLMIVVPAVIVLLGIMAYAVTVYSGHTERPGQNFGPLGSEHVHAAFAVKINGEKLDFSQEKYQVRSQYMHVENNDGNTLHRHATGVPVGEFFDSVGMNITDNCFTLEDKTSYCSKENSNLELYVNGNKTNSIANYVFNEDDRILIVYGNNNAIETQQDLDALRLTEIKK
;
A
#
# COMPACT_ATOMS: atom_id res chain seq x y z
N MET A 1 54.26 63.44 78.21
CA MET A 1 53.48 62.24 78.30
C MET A 1 52.92 61.94 76.91
N LYS A 2 53.38 60.86 76.28
CA LYS A 2 53.08 60.50 74.92
C LYS A 2 51.86 59.53 74.89
N HIS A 3 50.78 59.89 74.20
CA HIS A 3 49.70 58.95 73.94
C HIS A 3 49.79 58.46 72.47
N ASN A 4 50.00 57.18 72.36
CA ASN A 4 50.14 56.44 71.14
C ASN A 4 48.72 56.08 70.57
N LYS A 5 48.35 56.57 69.43
CA LYS A 5 47.15 56.14 68.68
C LYS A 5 47.49 54.95 67.85
N LYS A 6 47.05 53.77 68.25
CA LYS A 6 47.04 52.58 67.43
C LYS A 6 45.81 52.66 66.46
N LYS A 7 46.06 52.86 65.21
CA LYS A 7 45.03 52.77 64.19
C LYS A 7 44.85 51.31 63.82
N ASP A 8 43.67 50.84 64.03
CA ASP A 8 43.28 49.48 63.60
C ASP A 8 43.16 49.40 62.04
N ASN A 9 44.09 48.72 61.45
CA ASN A 9 44.08 48.37 60.02
C ASN A 9 43.17 47.17 59.87
N ILE A 10 41.86 47.34 59.84
CA ILE A 10 40.91 46.34 59.50
C ILE A 10 40.85 46.31 57.91
N THR A 11 41.53 45.52 57.54
CA THR A 11 41.95 44.84 56.32
C THR A 11 40.90 44.78 55.24
N LYS A 12 41.30 45.30 54.10
CA LYS A 12 40.71 45.10 52.76
C LYS A 12 40.72 43.61 52.29
N LYS A 13 41.10 42.68 53.18
CA LYS A 13 41.22 41.27 52.85
C LYS A 13 39.90 40.47 52.86
N ASP A 14 38.92 40.92 53.67
CA ASP A 14 37.70 40.12 53.85
C ASP A 14 36.59 40.39 52.81
N LYS A 15 36.79 41.39 51.91
CA LYS A 15 35.85 41.62 50.78
C LYS A 15 36.17 40.84 49.48
N ALA A 16 37.29 40.15 49.45
CA ALA A 16 37.74 39.44 48.24
C ALA A 16 37.41 37.95 48.17
N LEU A 17 36.83 37.40 49.21
CA LEU A 17 36.56 35.97 49.39
C LEU A 17 35.06 35.60 49.27
N LYS A 18 34.26 36.40 48.59
CA LYS A 18 32.95 35.93 48.12
C LYS A 18 33.04 35.32 46.75
N PRO A 19 32.40 34.27 46.59
CA PRO A 19 32.89 32.96 46.26
C PRO A 19 33.01 32.80 44.74
N ARG A 20 34.24 32.51 44.33
CA ARG A 20 34.56 31.96 43.03
C ARG A 20 33.60 30.81 42.66
N LYS A 21 33.16 30.03 43.64
CA LYS A 21 32.21 28.95 43.55
C LYS A 21 30.81 29.38 43.09
N GLU A 22 30.29 30.50 43.62
CA GLU A 22 28.95 31.00 43.26
C GLU A 22 28.91 31.63 41.83
N ARG A 23 30.02 32.16 41.35
CA ARG A 23 30.17 32.66 39.99
C ARG A 23 30.31 31.49 38.99
N ASP A 24 31.04 30.45 39.36
CA ASP A 24 31.23 29.26 38.52
C ASP A 24 29.92 28.46 38.39
N ASP A 25 29.16 28.34 39.46
CA ASP A 25 27.85 27.68 39.46
C ASP A 25 26.83 28.43 38.58
N ARG A 26 26.79 29.76 38.63
CA ARG A 26 25.93 30.57 37.73
C ARG A 26 26.35 30.44 36.27
N SER A 27 27.63 30.38 35.98
CA SER A 27 28.13 30.20 34.62
C SER A 27 27.81 28.80 34.09
N TYR A 28 27.98 27.77 34.94
CA TYR A 28 27.65 26.40 34.61
C TYR A 28 26.18 26.23 34.26
N PHE A 29 25.27 26.73 35.10
CA PHE A 29 23.83 26.68 34.80
C PHE A 29 23.43 27.51 33.58
N ALA A 30 24.06 28.62 33.30
CA ALA A 30 23.80 29.43 32.12
C ALA A 30 24.26 28.72 30.84
N VAL A 31 25.44 28.07 30.89
CA VAL A 31 25.99 27.31 29.74
C VAL A 31 25.15 26.05 29.45
N THR A 32 24.74 25.33 30.50
CA THR A 32 23.90 24.14 30.37
C THR A 32 22.51 24.49 29.85
N ARG A 33 21.91 25.61 30.34
CA ARG A 33 20.63 26.11 29.82
C ARG A 33 20.72 26.53 28.33
N LYS A 34 21.81 27.21 27.95
CA LYS A 34 22.04 27.59 26.54
C LYS A 34 22.24 26.39 25.60
N ARG A 35 22.99 25.38 26.08
CA ARG A 35 23.16 24.12 25.34
C ARG A 35 21.83 23.36 25.21
N ARG A 36 21.05 23.25 26.28
CA ARG A 36 19.74 22.61 26.27
C ARG A 36 18.77 23.30 25.33
N ASN A 37 18.69 24.63 25.36
CA ASN A 37 17.81 25.37 24.45
C ASN A 37 18.25 25.26 22.99
N ARG A 38 19.57 25.25 22.70
CA ARG A 38 20.08 25.02 21.35
C ARG A 38 19.76 23.62 20.82
N ASN A 39 19.90 22.62 21.68
CA ASN A 39 19.54 21.24 21.32
C ASN A 39 18.01 21.11 21.11
N LEU A 40 17.20 21.75 21.95
CA LEU A 40 15.74 21.78 21.73
C LEU A 40 15.37 22.45 20.40
N MET A 41 16.04 23.56 20.02
CA MET A 41 15.80 24.25 18.75
C MET A 41 16.13 23.40 17.52
N ILE A 42 16.98 22.38 17.66
CA ILE A 42 17.33 21.45 16.57
C ILE A 42 16.44 20.20 16.64
N VAL A 43 16.27 19.63 17.82
CA VAL A 43 15.57 18.36 18.01
C VAL A 43 14.06 18.51 17.76
N VAL A 44 13.44 19.59 18.22
CA VAL A 44 12.01 19.81 18.04
C VAL A 44 11.62 19.89 16.54
N PRO A 45 12.28 20.70 15.69
CA PRO A 45 11.97 20.69 14.26
C PRO A 45 12.24 19.34 13.60
N ALA A 46 13.34 18.65 13.98
CA ALA A 46 13.64 17.32 13.42
C ALA A 46 12.56 16.29 13.76
N VAL A 47 12.04 16.30 14.97
CA VAL A 47 10.92 15.42 15.38
C VAL A 47 9.64 15.78 14.61
N ILE A 48 9.34 17.07 14.42
CA ILE A 48 8.17 17.49 13.64
C ILE A 48 8.27 17.02 12.19
N VAL A 49 9.44 17.15 11.57
CA VAL A 49 9.68 16.66 10.21
C VAL A 49 9.51 15.14 10.12
N LEU A 50 10.08 14.39 11.07
CA LEU A 50 9.92 12.94 11.12
C LEU A 50 8.45 12.50 11.28
N LEU A 51 7.71 13.17 12.17
CA LEU A 51 6.28 12.93 12.34
C LEU A 51 5.49 13.30 11.10
N GLY A 52 5.85 14.36 10.40
CA GLY A 52 5.26 14.75 9.11
C GLY A 52 5.51 13.72 8.02
N ILE A 53 6.74 13.21 7.90
CA ILE A 53 7.09 12.13 6.96
C ILE A 53 6.32 10.85 7.30
N MET A 54 6.25 10.50 8.60
CA MET A 54 5.52 9.31 9.03
C MET A 54 4.00 9.45 8.77
N ALA A 55 3.41 10.60 9.06
CA ALA A 55 2.02 10.88 8.75
C ALA A 55 1.75 10.83 7.23
N TYR A 56 2.64 11.43 6.42
CA TYR A 56 2.55 11.35 4.96
C TYR A 56 2.69 9.91 4.46
N ALA A 57 3.65 9.13 4.97
CA ALA A 57 3.80 7.73 4.63
C ALA A 57 2.55 6.91 4.99
N VAL A 58 1.96 7.15 6.17
CA VAL A 58 0.70 6.51 6.59
C VAL A 58 -0.44 6.90 5.64
N THR A 59 -0.60 8.17 5.27
CA THR A 59 -1.67 8.60 4.35
C THR A 59 -1.49 8.03 2.94
N VAL A 60 -0.27 7.96 2.43
CA VAL A 60 0.03 7.33 1.13
C VAL A 60 -0.21 5.83 1.20
N TYR A 61 0.22 5.16 2.26
CA TYR A 61 0.05 3.73 2.43
C TYR A 61 -1.41 3.32 2.69
N SER A 62 -2.15 4.09 3.51
CA SER A 62 -3.57 3.84 3.78
C SER A 62 -4.51 4.36 2.70
N GLY A 63 -4.09 5.33 1.88
CA GLY A 63 -4.89 5.87 0.77
C GLY A 63 -5.11 4.87 -0.39
N HIS A 64 -4.45 3.70 -0.35
CA HIS A 64 -4.67 2.63 -1.32
C HIS A 64 -5.71 1.59 -0.88
N THR A 65 -6.36 1.76 0.28
CA THR A 65 -7.03 0.65 0.92
C THR A 65 -8.55 0.71 0.99
N GLU A 66 -9.22 1.81 0.67
CA GLU A 66 -10.69 1.79 0.74
C GLU A 66 -11.33 2.64 -0.35
N ARG A 67 -11.95 1.99 -1.32
CA ARG A 67 -12.97 2.63 -2.14
C ARG A 67 -14.23 2.77 -1.28
N PRO A 68 -14.82 3.98 -1.13
CA PRO A 68 -16.05 4.16 -0.38
C PRO A 68 -17.16 3.25 -0.97
N GLY A 69 -17.68 2.34 -0.16
CA GLY A 69 -18.79 1.46 -0.52
C GLY A 69 -18.43 -0.01 -0.77
N GLN A 70 -17.16 -0.44 -0.65
CA GLN A 70 -16.79 -1.84 -0.75
C GLN A 70 -16.66 -2.46 0.65
N ASN A 71 -17.56 -3.39 0.96
CA ASN A 71 -17.57 -4.15 2.22
C ASN A 71 -16.71 -5.42 2.08
N PHE A 72 -15.40 -5.27 1.89
CA PHE A 72 -14.49 -6.40 1.96
C PHE A 72 -14.18 -6.74 3.42
N GLY A 73 -13.84 -8.00 3.68
CA GLY A 73 -13.26 -8.39 4.96
C GLY A 73 -11.89 -7.73 5.21
N PRO A 74 -11.38 -7.81 6.43
CA PRO A 74 -10.04 -7.32 6.73
C PRO A 74 -8.99 -7.97 5.84
N LEU A 75 -7.95 -7.22 5.46
CA LEU A 75 -6.81 -7.77 4.74
C LEU A 75 -6.18 -8.92 5.54
N GLY A 76 -5.90 -10.04 4.87
CA GLY A 76 -5.41 -11.27 5.50
C GLY A 76 -6.52 -12.15 6.10
N SER A 77 -7.81 -11.81 5.94
CA SER A 77 -8.93 -12.66 6.40
C SER A 77 -9.09 -13.94 5.57
N GLU A 78 -8.56 -13.96 4.34
CA GLU A 78 -8.47 -15.14 3.49
C GLU A 78 -7.17 -15.13 2.68
N HIS A 79 -6.78 -16.31 2.15
CA HIS A 79 -5.72 -16.46 1.18
C HIS A 79 -6.13 -17.60 0.23
N VAL A 80 -6.69 -17.24 -0.91
CA VAL A 80 -7.31 -18.15 -1.88
C VAL A 80 -6.76 -17.89 -3.28
N HIS A 81 -6.67 -18.93 -4.08
CA HIS A 81 -6.07 -18.91 -5.41
C HIS A 81 -7.03 -19.42 -6.46
N ALA A 82 -7.02 -18.79 -7.64
CA ALA A 82 -7.79 -19.24 -8.78
C ALA A 82 -6.97 -19.15 -10.07
N ALA A 83 -7.10 -20.11 -10.97
CA ALA A 83 -6.58 -19.96 -12.32
C ALA A 83 -7.50 -19.05 -13.12
N PHE A 84 -6.92 -18.16 -13.95
CA PHE A 84 -7.72 -17.36 -14.85
C PHE A 84 -7.06 -17.15 -16.21
N ALA A 85 -7.88 -16.88 -17.20
CA ALA A 85 -7.44 -16.48 -18.54
C ALA A 85 -8.45 -15.51 -19.16
N VAL A 86 -7.94 -14.51 -19.86
CA VAL A 86 -8.72 -13.57 -20.66
C VAL A 86 -8.27 -13.67 -22.10
N LYS A 87 -9.19 -13.89 -23.05
CA LYS A 87 -8.92 -13.92 -24.48
C LYS A 87 -9.80 -12.91 -25.22
N ILE A 88 -9.19 -12.13 -26.08
CA ILE A 88 -9.86 -11.13 -26.90
C ILE A 88 -9.56 -11.44 -28.38
N ASN A 89 -10.59 -11.77 -29.13
CA ASN A 89 -10.46 -12.14 -30.56
C ASN A 89 -9.41 -13.26 -30.83
N GLY A 90 -9.35 -14.24 -29.93
CA GLY A 90 -8.42 -15.37 -30.02
C GLY A 90 -7.06 -15.13 -29.35
N GLU A 91 -6.70 -13.89 -28.99
CA GLU A 91 -5.44 -13.57 -28.35
C GLU A 91 -5.59 -13.54 -26.84
N LYS A 92 -4.71 -14.25 -26.11
CA LYS A 92 -4.67 -14.26 -24.65
C LYS A 92 -3.97 -13.00 -24.15
N LEU A 93 -4.60 -12.31 -23.20
CA LEU A 93 -3.96 -11.22 -22.46
C LEU A 93 -2.89 -11.77 -21.54
N ASP A 94 -1.73 -11.12 -21.55
CA ASP A 94 -0.57 -11.50 -20.74
C ASP A 94 -0.49 -10.63 -19.48
N PHE A 95 -0.96 -11.16 -18.35
CA PHE A 95 -0.88 -10.52 -17.05
C PHE A 95 0.43 -10.80 -16.32
N SER A 96 1.40 -11.50 -16.89
CA SER A 96 2.72 -11.70 -16.30
C SER A 96 3.60 -10.44 -16.33
N GLN A 97 3.22 -9.44 -17.11
CA GLN A 97 3.94 -8.17 -17.24
C GLN A 97 3.99 -7.42 -15.89
N GLU A 98 5.12 -6.79 -15.60
CA GLU A 98 5.39 -6.05 -14.36
C GLU A 98 4.30 -5.00 -14.03
N LYS A 99 3.74 -4.34 -15.06
CA LYS A 99 2.69 -3.34 -14.89
C LYS A 99 1.40 -3.86 -14.23
N TYR A 100 1.16 -5.18 -14.25
CA TYR A 100 -0.01 -5.82 -13.67
C TYR A 100 0.26 -6.48 -12.32
N GLN A 101 1.54 -6.65 -11.95
CA GLN A 101 1.93 -7.38 -10.75
C GLN A 101 1.64 -6.58 -9.47
N VAL A 102 1.04 -7.22 -8.49
CA VAL A 102 0.78 -6.72 -7.12
C VAL A 102 0.13 -5.33 -7.09
N ARG A 103 -0.88 -5.08 -7.96
CA ARG A 103 -1.53 -3.77 -8.09
C ARG A 103 -2.53 -3.47 -6.98
N SER A 104 -3.03 -4.48 -6.29
CA SER A 104 -3.90 -4.37 -5.11
C SER A 104 -3.42 -5.34 -4.05
N GLN A 105 -3.53 -4.97 -2.77
CA GLN A 105 -3.26 -5.87 -1.65
C GLN A 105 -4.38 -6.88 -1.44
N TYR A 106 -5.58 -6.58 -1.93
CA TYR A 106 -6.76 -7.43 -1.76
C TYR A 106 -6.84 -8.55 -2.80
N MET A 107 -6.47 -8.24 -4.05
CA MET A 107 -6.46 -9.21 -5.16
C MET A 107 -5.42 -8.82 -6.21
N HIS A 108 -4.54 -9.76 -6.59
CA HIS A 108 -3.48 -9.50 -7.55
C HIS A 108 -2.97 -10.78 -8.22
N VAL A 109 -2.13 -10.59 -9.21
CA VAL A 109 -1.16 -11.56 -9.73
C VAL A 109 0.23 -11.19 -9.23
N GLU A 110 1.10 -12.17 -9.03
CA GLU A 110 2.45 -11.96 -8.50
C GLU A 110 3.48 -12.92 -9.10
N ASN A 111 4.76 -12.74 -8.78
CA ASN A 111 5.88 -13.61 -9.18
C ASN A 111 6.02 -13.80 -10.70
N ASN A 112 5.64 -12.78 -11.49
CA ASN A 112 5.55 -12.83 -12.94
C ASN A 112 4.65 -13.96 -13.46
N ASP A 113 3.74 -14.45 -12.64
CA ASP A 113 2.66 -15.33 -13.06
C ASP A 113 1.44 -14.49 -13.45
N GLY A 114 0.97 -14.66 -14.66
CA GLY A 114 -0.23 -13.99 -15.17
C GLY A 114 -1.45 -14.92 -15.25
N ASN A 115 -1.40 -16.10 -14.63
CA ASN A 115 -2.44 -17.12 -14.72
C ASN A 115 -3.11 -17.45 -13.37
N THR A 116 -2.53 -17.00 -12.27
CA THR A 116 -3.07 -17.22 -10.93
C THR A 116 -3.47 -15.91 -10.29
N LEU A 117 -4.73 -15.78 -9.89
CA LEU A 117 -5.23 -14.72 -9.04
C LEU A 117 -5.05 -15.12 -7.58
N HIS A 118 -4.51 -14.21 -6.78
CA HIS A 118 -4.41 -14.30 -5.32
C HIS A 118 -5.42 -13.36 -4.69
N ARG A 119 -6.24 -13.85 -3.75
CA ARG A 119 -7.22 -13.04 -3.00
C ARG A 119 -6.92 -13.14 -1.50
N HIS A 120 -6.72 -11.98 -0.88
CA HIS A 120 -6.22 -11.86 0.51
C HIS A 120 -7.28 -11.34 1.50
N ALA A 121 -8.54 -11.22 1.08
CA ALA A 121 -9.62 -10.84 1.97
C ALA A 121 -10.94 -11.46 1.54
N THR A 122 -11.82 -11.71 2.52
CA THR A 122 -13.19 -12.19 2.29
C THR A 122 -14.01 -11.20 1.47
N GLY A 123 -14.79 -11.73 0.52
CA GLY A 123 -15.77 -10.94 -0.20
C GLY A 123 -15.21 -10.07 -1.33
N VAL A 124 -13.92 -10.15 -1.67
CA VAL A 124 -13.33 -9.39 -2.78
C VAL A 124 -13.71 -10.04 -4.10
N PRO A 125 -14.45 -9.33 -4.98
CA PRO A 125 -14.89 -9.87 -6.25
C PRO A 125 -13.79 -9.77 -7.33
N VAL A 126 -13.89 -10.58 -8.38
CA VAL A 126 -12.95 -10.61 -9.52
C VAL A 126 -12.82 -9.24 -10.21
N GLY A 127 -13.89 -8.45 -10.23
CA GLY A 127 -13.85 -7.09 -10.80
C GLY A 127 -12.80 -6.20 -10.16
N GLU A 128 -12.48 -6.40 -8.86
CA GLU A 128 -11.44 -5.63 -8.17
C GLU A 128 -10.04 -5.82 -8.78
N PHE A 129 -9.74 -7.03 -9.27
CA PHE A 129 -8.49 -7.26 -10.00
C PHE A 129 -8.42 -6.38 -11.24
N PHE A 130 -9.45 -6.44 -12.11
CA PHE A 130 -9.45 -5.66 -13.35
C PHE A 130 -9.41 -4.16 -13.09
N ASP A 131 -10.16 -3.69 -12.12
CA ASP A 131 -10.13 -2.28 -11.71
C ASP A 131 -8.73 -1.85 -11.21
N SER A 132 -8.05 -2.72 -10.46
CA SER A 132 -6.71 -2.43 -9.92
C SER A 132 -5.64 -2.28 -11.00
N VAL A 133 -5.81 -2.98 -12.14
CA VAL A 133 -4.92 -2.88 -13.31
C VAL A 133 -5.41 -1.88 -14.36
N GLY A 134 -6.41 -1.05 -14.03
CA GLY A 134 -6.94 0.00 -14.92
C GLY A 134 -7.90 -0.49 -15.99
N MET A 135 -8.31 -1.75 -15.92
CA MET A 135 -9.33 -2.37 -16.77
C MET A 135 -10.69 -2.36 -16.09
N ASN A 136 -11.73 -2.76 -16.79
CA ASN A 136 -13.06 -2.93 -16.19
C ASN A 136 -13.82 -4.07 -16.89
N ILE A 137 -14.63 -4.81 -16.11
CA ILE A 137 -15.50 -5.85 -16.64
C ILE A 137 -16.93 -5.64 -16.15
N THR A 138 -17.87 -5.79 -17.06
CA THR A 138 -19.31 -5.82 -16.79
C THR A 138 -19.91 -7.09 -17.43
N ASP A 139 -21.21 -7.29 -17.28
CA ASP A 139 -21.88 -8.46 -17.87
C ASP A 139 -21.78 -8.50 -19.40
N ASN A 140 -21.62 -7.35 -20.05
CA ASN A 140 -21.64 -7.23 -21.50
C ASN A 140 -20.37 -6.64 -22.11
N CYS A 141 -19.48 -6.03 -21.32
CA CYS A 141 -18.31 -5.32 -21.84
C CYS A 141 -17.06 -5.67 -21.03
N PHE A 142 -15.93 -5.84 -21.73
CA PHE A 142 -14.60 -5.84 -21.18
C PHE A 142 -13.86 -4.62 -21.70
N THR A 143 -13.33 -3.78 -20.82
CA THR A 143 -12.64 -2.54 -21.17
C THR A 143 -11.18 -2.63 -20.73
N LEU A 144 -10.26 -2.43 -21.67
CA LEU A 144 -8.82 -2.41 -21.43
C LEU A 144 -8.36 -1.12 -20.75
N GLU A 145 -7.10 -1.09 -20.32
CA GLU A 145 -6.45 0.08 -19.69
C GLU A 145 -6.41 1.33 -20.59
N ASP A 146 -6.30 1.15 -21.90
CA ASP A 146 -6.35 2.23 -22.91
C ASP A 146 -7.77 2.72 -23.22
N LYS A 147 -8.77 2.22 -22.49
CA LYS A 147 -10.22 2.49 -22.67
C LYS A 147 -10.84 1.89 -23.89
N THR A 148 -10.14 1.03 -24.63
CA THR A 148 -10.75 0.20 -25.67
C THR A 148 -11.74 -0.76 -25.03
N SER A 149 -13.00 -0.74 -25.52
CA SER A 149 -14.07 -1.56 -24.98
C SER A 149 -14.54 -2.62 -25.96
N TYR A 150 -14.64 -3.83 -25.47
CA TYR A 150 -15.11 -5.01 -26.18
C TYR A 150 -16.48 -5.41 -25.61
N CYS A 151 -17.53 -4.94 -26.24
CA CYS A 151 -18.91 -5.18 -25.80
C CYS A 151 -19.61 -6.18 -26.71
N SER A 152 -20.44 -7.04 -26.11
CA SER A 152 -21.27 -8.00 -26.85
C SER A 152 -22.15 -7.32 -27.90
N LYS A 153 -22.17 -7.85 -29.09
CA LYS A 153 -22.94 -7.40 -30.27
C LYS A 153 -23.26 -8.58 -31.16
N GLU A 154 -23.98 -8.34 -32.26
CA GLU A 154 -24.54 -9.38 -33.15
C GLU A 154 -23.56 -10.51 -33.54
N ASN A 155 -22.29 -10.19 -33.81
CA ASN A 155 -21.30 -11.16 -34.30
C ASN A 155 -20.09 -11.32 -33.34
N SER A 156 -20.15 -10.83 -32.11
CA SER A 156 -19.07 -10.96 -31.14
C SER A 156 -19.64 -10.88 -29.73
N ASN A 157 -19.39 -11.89 -28.94
CA ASN A 157 -19.94 -11.99 -27.57
C ASN A 157 -18.82 -11.99 -26.55
N LEU A 158 -19.09 -11.33 -25.43
CA LEU A 158 -18.35 -11.55 -24.19
C LEU A 158 -18.95 -12.78 -23.49
N GLU A 159 -18.15 -13.80 -23.29
CA GLU A 159 -18.55 -15.03 -22.62
C GLU A 159 -17.69 -15.24 -21.39
N LEU A 160 -18.34 -15.58 -20.30
CA LEU A 160 -17.76 -15.69 -18.97
C LEU A 160 -17.99 -17.10 -18.44
N TYR A 161 -16.93 -17.76 -17.96
CA TYR A 161 -17.01 -19.13 -17.46
C TYR A 161 -16.33 -19.25 -16.10
N VAL A 162 -16.95 -20.03 -15.22
CA VAL A 162 -16.37 -20.45 -13.94
C VAL A 162 -16.47 -21.96 -13.86
N ASN A 163 -15.33 -22.62 -13.68
CA ASN A 163 -15.23 -24.08 -13.60
C ASN A 163 -15.91 -24.81 -14.78
N GLY A 164 -15.75 -24.23 -15.98
CA GLY A 164 -16.35 -24.76 -17.21
C GLY A 164 -17.81 -24.41 -17.43
N ASN A 165 -18.49 -23.79 -16.48
CA ASN A 165 -19.87 -23.39 -16.58
C ASN A 165 -20.01 -21.92 -16.99
N LYS A 166 -20.80 -21.66 -18.05
CA LYS A 166 -21.10 -20.30 -18.47
C LYS A 166 -21.87 -19.53 -17.39
N THR A 167 -21.46 -18.30 -17.12
CA THR A 167 -22.12 -17.38 -16.19
C THR A 167 -22.47 -16.07 -16.88
N ASN A 168 -23.42 -15.34 -16.33
CA ASN A 168 -23.86 -14.05 -16.87
C ASN A 168 -23.13 -12.87 -16.22
N SER A 169 -22.47 -13.07 -15.09
CA SER A 169 -21.72 -12.03 -14.42
C SER A 169 -20.49 -12.61 -13.74
N ILE A 170 -19.34 -11.95 -13.91
CA ILE A 170 -18.11 -12.30 -13.23
C ILE A 170 -17.55 -11.14 -12.41
N ALA A 171 -17.94 -9.91 -12.72
CA ALA A 171 -17.44 -8.73 -12.01
C ALA A 171 -17.65 -8.84 -10.48
N ASN A 172 -18.79 -9.36 -10.07
CA ASN A 172 -19.15 -9.55 -8.66
C ASN A 172 -18.86 -10.98 -8.14
N TYR A 173 -18.25 -11.82 -8.94
CA TYR A 173 -17.92 -13.19 -8.52
C TYR A 173 -16.78 -13.18 -7.52
N VAL A 174 -16.99 -13.81 -6.37
CA VAL A 174 -15.98 -14.06 -5.33
C VAL A 174 -15.54 -15.50 -5.47
N PHE A 175 -14.35 -15.74 -6.02
CA PHE A 175 -13.88 -17.09 -6.31
C PHE A 175 -13.45 -17.85 -5.04
N ASN A 176 -13.56 -19.17 -5.13
CA ASN A 176 -13.07 -20.09 -4.11
C ASN A 176 -11.69 -20.65 -4.50
N GLU A 177 -11.06 -21.34 -3.56
CA GLU A 177 -9.80 -22.02 -3.81
C GLU A 177 -9.93 -23.00 -4.99
N ASP A 178 -8.93 -22.96 -5.89
CA ASP A 178 -8.82 -23.77 -7.09
C ASP A 178 -9.89 -23.52 -8.17
N ASP A 179 -10.68 -22.46 -8.09
CA ASP A 179 -11.58 -22.04 -9.16
C ASP A 179 -10.83 -21.70 -10.45
N ARG A 180 -11.53 -21.85 -11.58
CA ARG A 180 -11.00 -21.61 -12.92
C ARG A 180 -11.90 -20.67 -13.69
N ILE A 181 -11.38 -19.51 -14.04
CA ILE A 181 -12.11 -18.37 -14.58
C ILE A 181 -11.64 -18.11 -16.01
N LEU A 182 -12.54 -18.25 -16.99
CA LEU A 182 -12.27 -17.93 -18.37
C LEU A 182 -13.17 -16.78 -18.85
N ILE A 183 -12.55 -15.77 -19.44
CA ILE A 183 -13.20 -14.65 -20.09
C ILE A 183 -12.81 -14.66 -21.56
N VAL A 184 -13.79 -14.75 -22.45
CA VAL A 184 -13.55 -14.81 -23.91
C VAL A 184 -14.42 -13.76 -24.60
N TYR A 185 -13.81 -12.96 -25.46
CA TYR A 185 -14.54 -12.06 -26.33
C TYR A 185 -14.20 -12.31 -27.80
N GLY A 186 -15.20 -12.41 -28.62
CA GLY A 186 -15.04 -12.56 -30.08
C GLY A 186 -16.21 -13.29 -30.73
N ASN A 187 -15.98 -13.74 -31.94
CA ASN A 187 -16.86 -14.71 -32.65
C ASN A 187 -16.49 -16.12 -32.15
N ASN A 188 -16.83 -16.40 -30.88
CA ASN A 188 -16.41 -17.62 -30.20
C ASN A 188 -17.15 -18.83 -30.79
N ASN A 189 -16.41 -19.81 -31.27
CA ASN A 189 -17.03 -21.10 -31.61
C ASN A 189 -16.88 -22.08 -30.42
N ALA A 190 -17.81 -23.02 -30.33
CA ALA A 190 -17.87 -23.96 -29.22
C ALA A 190 -16.59 -24.83 -29.08
N ILE A 191 -15.92 -25.13 -30.18
CA ILE A 191 -14.72 -25.97 -30.21
C ILE A 191 -13.54 -25.18 -29.58
N GLU A 192 -13.32 -23.95 -30.02
CA GLU A 192 -12.25 -23.10 -29.48
C GLU A 192 -12.47 -22.80 -28.02
N THR A 193 -13.70 -22.46 -27.63
CA THR A 193 -14.06 -22.23 -26.21
C THR A 193 -13.78 -23.48 -25.34
N GLN A 194 -14.13 -24.69 -25.86
CA GLN A 194 -13.84 -25.91 -25.13
C GLN A 194 -12.34 -26.17 -24.98
N GLN A 195 -11.54 -25.88 -26.02
CA GLN A 195 -10.08 -26.00 -25.97
C GLN A 195 -9.50 -25.05 -24.92
N ASP A 196 -10.02 -23.83 -24.82
CA ASP A 196 -9.59 -22.85 -23.83
C ASP A 196 -9.94 -23.28 -22.40
N LEU A 197 -11.12 -23.85 -22.20
CA LEU A 197 -11.54 -24.42 -20.92
C LEU A 197 -10.66 -25.61 -20.52
N ASP A 198 -10.32 -26.48 -21.48
CA ASP A 198 -9.44 -27.64 -21.23
C ASP A 198 -8.01 -27.18 -20.91
N ALA A 199 -7.49 -26.18 -21.62
CA ALA A 199 -6.18 -25.59 -21.34
C ALA A 199 -6.15 -24.95 -19.94
N LEU A 200 -7.19 -24.20 -19.60
CA LEU A 200 -7.30 -23.58 -18.27
C LEU A 200 -7.41 -24.63 -17.15
N ARG A 201 -8.09 -25.77 -17.42
CA ARG A 201 -8.19 -26.87 -16.47
C ARG A 201 -6.83 -27.49 -16.13
N LEU A 202 -5.90 -27.48 -17.09
CA LEU A 202 -4.54 -27.99 -16.95
C LEU A 202 -3.55 -26.94 -16.43
N THR A 203 -3.97 -25.69 -16.35
CA THR A 203 -3.11 -24.60 -15.82
C THR A 203 -2.79 -24.85 -14.35
N GLU A 204 -1.52 -24.86 -14.02
CA GLU A 204 -1.05 -24.94 -12.64
C GLU A 204 -1.44 -23.66 -11.88
N ILE A 205 -2.02 -23.82 -10.70
CA ILE A 205 -2.30 -22.72 -9.78
C ILE A 205 -1.10 -22.61 -8.83
N LYS A 206 -0.37 -21.51 -8.93
CA LYS A 206 0.79 -21.25 -8.07
C LYS A 206 0.31 -20.67 -6.74
N LYS A 207 0.75 -21.31 -5.65
CA LYS A 207 0.38 -20.97 -4.26
C LYS A 207 1.56 -20.46 -3.47
#